data_bdf58a4fc601738f686c7f22ed31f57a
#
_entry.id   bdf58a4fc601738f686c7f22ed31f57a
#
_cell.length_a   1.000
_cell.length_b   1.000
_cell.length_c   1.000
_cell.angle_alpha   90.00
_cell.angle_beta   90.00
_cell.angle_gamma   90.00
#
_symmetry.space_group_name_H-M   'P 1'
#
loop_
_entity.id
_entity.type
_entity.pdbx_description
1 polymer ?
#
loop_
_entity_poly.entity_id
_entity_poly.type
_entity_poly.pdbx_seq_one_letter_code
_entity_poly.pdbx_strand_id
1 'polypeptide(L)'
;MATTRPDTGGMDDVAASFDKIRANIERVIEGKTDVVRLALVALLAEGHLLIEDVPGVGKTMLAKALARSIDCSVRRIQFTPDLLPSDVTGVSVFNQERGDFEFKPGAIFANIVLGDEINRASPKTQAALLESMEERQVTVDGVTYQLGVPFMVIATQNPIEHEGIHSFPTRRSSDLDRKSVV
;
A
#
# COMPACT_ATOMS: atom_id res chain seq x y z
N MET A 1 18.22 7.21 44.41
CA MET A 1 17.30 6.81 43.35
C MET A 1 18.00 7.08 42.03
N ALA A 2 18.49 6.01 41.38
CA ALA A 2 19.13 6.14 40.08
C ALA A 2 18.06 6.09 38.99
N THR A 3 17.88 7.18 38.27
CA THR A 3 17.03 7.26 37.08
C THR A 3 17.75 6.52 35.93
N THR A 4 17.32 5.30 35.65
CA THR A 4 17.75 4.56 34.46
C THR A 4 17.27 5.34 33.24
N ARG A 5 18.22 5.86 32.45
CA ARG A 5 17.93 6.40 31.12
C ARG A 5 17.35 5.25 30.27
N PRO A 6 16.27 5.49 29.49
CA PRO A 6 15.79 4.49 28.56
C PRO A 6 16.91 4.18 27.54
N ASP A 7 17.03 2.92 27.21
CA ASP A 7 17.96 2.40 26.21
C ASP A 7 17.65 3.04 24.84
N THR A 8 18.46 4.00 24.42
CA THR A 8 18.30 4.73 23.14
C THR A 8 18.90 3.97 21.95
N GLY A 9 19.57 2.84 22.18
CA GLY A 9 20.24 2.07 21.12
C GLY A 9 19.32 1.66 19.98
N GLY A 10 18.09 1.24 20.29
CA GLY A 10 17.12 0.85 19.26
C GLY A 10 16.60 2.01 18.39
N MET A 11 16.51 3.22 18.94
CA MET A 11 16.06 4.40 18.17
C MET A 11 17.14 4.92 17.24
N ASP A 12 18.39 4.87 17.65
CA ASP A 12 19.53 5.29 16.81
C ASP A 12 19.71 4.34 15.62
N ASP A 13 19.51 3.04 15.80
CA ASP A 13 19.53 2.03 14.74
C ASP A 13 18.38 2.21 13.73
N VAL A 14 17.17 2.57 14.20
CA VAL A 14 16.03 2.86 13.34
C VAL A 14 16.29 4.12 12.52
N ALA A 15 16.81 5.18 13.14
CA ALA A 15 17.15 6.43 12.46
C ALA A 15 18.22 6.22 11.38
N ALA A 16 19.27 5.48 11.70
CA ALA A 16 20.34 5.15 10.74
C ALA A 16 19.80 4.32 9.56
N SER A 17 18.91 3.36 9.82
CA SER A 17 18.26 2.55 8.79
C SER A 17 17.35 3.39 7.90
N PHE A 18 16.56 4.30 8.49
CA PHE A 18 15.72 5.26 7.78
C PHE A 18 16.55 6.13 6.82
N ASP A 19 17.63 6.72 7.31
CA ASP A 19 18.50 7.59 6.49
C ASP A 19 19.17 6.80 5.36
N LYS A 20 19.58 5.57 5.60
CA LYS A 20 20.16 4.69 4.58
C LYS A 20 19.14 4.35 3.48
N ILE A 21 17.92 3.99 3.86
CA ILE A 21 16.83 3.70 2.90
C ILE A 21 16.48 4.95 2.11
N ARG A 22 16.33 6.10 2.78
CA ARG A 22 16.06 7.38 2.14
C ARG A 22 17.13 7.72 1.10
N ALA A 23 18.40 7.70 1.48
CA ALA A 23 19.50 7.99 0.58
C ALA A 23 19.54 7.04 -0.64
N ASN A 24 19.15 5.79 -0.46
CA ASN A 24 19.07 4.82 -1.54
C ASN A 24 17.95 5.13 -2.53
N ILE A 25 16.78 5.53 -2.04
CA ILE A 25 15.63 5.93 -2.85
C ILE A 25 15.92 7.24 -3.60
N GLU A 26 16.53 8.22 -2.95
CA GLU A 26 16.87 9.53 -3.52
C GLU A 26 17.87 9.45 -4.68
N ARG A 27 18.65 8.37 -4.79
CA ARG A 27 19.50 8.10 -5.98
C ARG A 27 18.68 7.87 -7.27
N VAL A 28 17.43 7.44 -7.12
CA VAL A 28 16.54 7.11 -8.24
C VAL A 28 15.49 8.19 -8.45
N ILE A 29 15.13 8.89 -7.37
CA ILE A 29 14.08 9.91 -7.36
C ILE A 29 14.69 11.24 -6.96
N GLU A 30 15.10 12.02 -7.95
CA GLU A 30 15.66 13.34 -7.72
C GLU A 30 14.59 14.40 -7.46
N GLY A 31 14.89 15.33 -6.55
CA GLY A 31 14.07 16.53 -6.31
C GLY A 31 12.75 16.32 -5.56
N LYS A 32 12.50 15.12 -4.99
CA LYS A 32 11.25 14.80 -4.26
C LYS A 32 11.52 14.26 -2.85
N THR A 33 12.46 14.85 -2.13
CA THR A 33 12.86 14.42 -0.78
C THR A 33 11.68 14.33 0.19
N ASP A 34 10.74 15.28 0.14
CA ASP A 34 9.57 15.27 1.01
C ASP A 34 8.64 14.08 0.75
N VAL A 35 8.43 13.74 -0.53
CA VAL A 35 7.61 12.57 -0.91
C VAL A 35 8.26 11.28 -0.43
N VAL A 36 9.58 11.15 -0.60
CA VAL A 36 10.34 9.99 -0.10
C VAL A 36 10.23 9.87 1.41
N ARG A 37 10.40 11.00 2.12
CA ARG A 37 10.27 11.05 3.58
C ARG A 37 8.87 10.65 4.04
N LEU A 38 7.82 11.19 3.43
CA LEU A 38 6.44 10.84 3.75
C LEU A 38 6.14 9.35 3.49
N ALA A 39 6.64 8.81 2.38
CA ALA A 39 6.48 7.39 2.07
C ALA A 39 7.13 6.48 3.13
N LEU A 40 8.33 6.85 3.60
CA LEU A 40 9.02 6.11 4.67
C LEU A 40 8.31 6.25 6.03
N VAL A 41 7.82 7.44 6.36
CA VAL A 41 7.03 7.66 7.58
C VAL A 41 5.74 6.84 7.54
N ALA A 42 5.02 6.84 6.41
CA ALA A 42 3.81 6.04 6.23
C ALA A 42 4.10 4.54 6.38
N LEU A 43 5.22 4.06 5.82
CA LEU A 43 5.64 2.67 5.94
C LEU A 43 5.93 2.28 7.40
N LEU A 44 6.69 3.12 8.13
CA LEU A 44 7.02 2.88 9.56
C LEU A 44 5.79 2.97 10.46
N ALA A 45 4.85 3.84 10.12
CA ALA A 45 3.56 3.94 10.79
C ALA A 45 2.57 2.83 10.39
N GLU A 46 3.02 1.88 9.56
CA GLU A 46 2.19 0.82 9.00
C GLU A 46 0.95 1.37 8.27
N GLY A 47 1.07 2.55 7.68
CA GLY A 47 0.01 3.23 6.94
C GLY A 47 0.11 3.00 5.43
N HIS A 48 -0.74 3.73 4.71
CA HIS A 48 -0.82 3.71 3.25
C HIS A 48 -0.64 5.12 2.71
N LEU A 49 -0.32 5.26 1.42
CA LEU A 49 -0.06 6.54 0.78
C LEU A 49 -1.05 6.76 -0.37
N LEU A 50 -1.72 7.90 -0.36
CA LEU A 50 -2.50 8.37 -1.49
C LEU A 50 -1.77 9.53 -2.17
N ILE A 51 -1.50 9.39 -3.46
CA ILE A 51 -0.82 10.41 -4.26
C ILE A 51 -1.82 10.99 -5.27
N GLU A 52 -2.19 12.24 -5.06
CA GLU A 52 -2.98 13.03 -6.00
C GLU A 52 -2.03 13.82 -6.90
N ASP A 53 -1.85 13.38 -8.13
CA ASP A 53 -0.92 14.07 -9.03
C ASP A 53 -1.15 13.66 -10.49
N VAL A 54 -0.62 14.48 -11.40
CA VAL A 54 -0.65 14.27 -12.86
C VAL A 54 0.15 13.01 -13.26
N PRO A 55 -0.21 12.35 -14.37
CA PRO A 55 0.56 11.22 -14.89
C PRO A 55 2.03 11.58 -15.19
N GLY A 56 2.94 10.64 -14.91
CA GLY A 56 4.36 10.79 -15.29
C GLY A 56 5.33 11.24 -14.18
N VAL A 57 4.88 11.53 -12.97
CA VAL A 57 5.72 12.07 -11.88
C VAL A 57 6.56 11.05 -11.09
N GLY A 58 6.76 9.85 -11.60
CA GLY A 58 7.67 8.87 -10.96
C GLY A 58 7.05 7.99 -9.88
N LYS A 59 5.72 7.93 -9.74
CA LYS A 59 5.00 7.11 -8.73
C LYS A 59 5.42 5.64 -8.75
N THR A 60 5.50 5.05 -9.93
CA THR A 60 5.96 3.65 -10.12
C THR A 60 7.42 3.48 -9.70
N MET A 61 8.25 4.49 -9.94
CA MET A 61 9.65 4.44 -9.52
C MET A 61 9.78 4.51 -8.00
N LEU A 62 8.95 5.33 -7.33
CA LEU A 62 8.91 5.41 -5.87
C LEU A 62 8.57 4.04 -5.26
N ALA A 63 7.49 3.39 -5.71
CA ALA A 63 7.08 2.09 -5.21
C ALA A 63 8.17 1.02 -5.41
N LYS A 64 8.80 1.01 -6.60
CA LYS A 64 9.90 0.08 -6.91
C LYS A 64 11.17 0.36 -6.11
N ALA A 65 11.55 1.63 -5.97
CA ALA A 65 12.73 2.04 -5.21
C ALA A 65 12.55 1.70 -3.73
N LEU A 66 11.37 1.98 -3.16
CA LEU A 66 11.02 1.62 -1.79
C LEU A 66 11.12 0.11 -1.58
N ALA A 67 10.42 -0.69 -2.41
CA ALA A 67 10.41 -2.14 -2.29
C ALA A 67 11.82 -2.75 -2.38
N ARG A 68 12.63 -2.28 -3.32
CA ARG A 68 14.03 -2.74 -3.47
C ARG A 68 14.92 -2.35 -2.30
N SER A 69 14.67 -1.19 -1.70
CA SER A 69 15.48 -0.70 -0.58
C SER A 69 15.26 -1.47 0.72
N ILE A 70 14.13 -2.18 0.83
CA ILE A 70 13.76 -3.01 1.99
C ILE A 70 13.62 -4.50 1.65
N ASP A 71 14.05 -4.90 0.44
CA ASP A 71 14.01 -6.28 -0.08
C ASP A 71 12.61 -6.91 -0.01
N CYS A 72 11.60 -6.17 -0.47
CA CYS A 72 10.21 -6.57 -0.45
C CYS A 72 9.62 -6.75 -1.86
N SER A 73 8.55 -7.53 -1.94
CA SER A 73 7.80 -7.72 -3.17
C SER A 73 6.99 -6.48 -3.53
N VAL A 74 6.86 -6.20 -4.84
CA VAL A 74 6.01 -5.12 -5.35
C VAL A 74 5.09 -5.65 -6.45
N ARG A 75 3.82 -5.24 -6.41
CA ARG A 75 2.85 -5.46 -7.48
C ARG A 75 2.17 -4.16 -7.87
N ARG A 76 1.77 -4.08 -9.13
CA ARG A 76 1.01 -2.95 -9.68
C ARG A 76 -0.38 -3.42 -10.07
N ILE A 77 -1.39 -2.64 -9.69
CA ILE A 77 -2.77 -2.80 -10.10
C ILE A 77 -3.17 -1.53 -10.84
N GLN A 78 -3.62 -1.69 -12.08
CA GLN A 78 -4.28 -0.61 -12.82
C GLN A 78 -5.78 -0.73 -12.58
N PHE A 79 -6.37 0.22 -11.88
CA PHE A 79 -7.80 0.21 -11.61
C PHE A 79 -8.58 0.70 -12.83
N THR A 80 -9.57 -0.09 -13.22
CA THR A 80 -10.51 0.17 -14.33
C THR A 80 -11.93 -0.13 -13.87
N PRO A 81 -12.96 0.40 -14.54
CA PRO A 81 -14.36 0.15 -14.14
C PRO A 81 -14.79 -1.32 -14.16
N ASP A 82 -14.13 -2.13 -14.98
CA ASP A 82 -14.38 -3.56 -15.16
C ASP A 82 -13.56 -4.46 -14.22
N LEU A 83 -12.57 -3.91 -13.48
CA LEU A 83 -11.79 -4.68 -12.51
C LEU A 83 -12.68 -5.20 -11.38
N LEU A 84 -12.67 -6.50 -11.18
CA LEU A 84 -13.46 -7.17 -10.14
C LEU A 84 -12.74 -7.16 -8.78
N PRO A 85 -13.48 -7.20 -7.66
CA PRO A 85 -12.90 -7.41 -6.34
C PRO A 85 -11.98 -8.63 -6.27
N SER A 86 -12.35 -9.73 -6.91
CA SER A 86 -11.57 -10.97 -6.96
C SER A 86 -10.23 -10.85 -7.68
N ASP A 87 -10.09 -9.89 -8.62
CA ASP A 87 -8.81 -9.62 -9.26
C ASP A 87 -7.81 -9.01 -8.27
N VAL A 88 -8.32 -8.27 -7.29
CA VAL A 88 -7.55 -7.65 -6.22
C VAL A 88 -7.28 -8.67 -5.11
N THR A 89 -8.32 -9.31 -4.59
CA THR A 89 -8.25 -10.18 -3.40
C THR A 89 -7.86 -11.61 -3.69
N GLY A 90 -8.08 -12.09 -4.90
CA GLY A 90 -7.90 -13.49 -5.25
C GLY A 90 -9.21 -14.29 -5.28
N VAL A 91 -9.11 -15.51 -5.71
CA VAL A 91 -10.25 -16.39 -5.94
C VAL A 91 -9.87 -17.86 -5.66
N SER A 92 -10.81 -18.65 -5.15
CA SER A 92 -10.66 -20.11 -5.09
C SER A 92 -11.03 -20.73 -6.44
N VAL A 93 -10.14 -21.55 -6.97
CA VAL A 93 -10.32 -22.26 -8.24
C VAL A 93 -10.33 -23.75 -7.98
N PHE A 94 -11.31 -24.47 -8.54
CA PHE A 94 -11.35 -25.91 -8.42
C PHE A 94 -10.23 -26.56 -9.25
N ASN A 95 -9.35 -27.29 -8.56
CA ASN A 95 -8.28 -28.05 -9.19
C ASN A 95 -8.80 -29.47 -9.52
N GLN A 96 -9.01 -29.75 -10.80
CA GLN A 96 -9.55 -31.03 -11.25
C GLN A 96 -8.61 -32.21 -10.98
N GLU A 97 -7.30 -32.00 -10.97
CA GLU A 97 -6.33 -33.07 -10.73
C GLU A 97 -6.31 -33.52 -9.27
N ARG A 98 -6.50 -32.56 -8.36
CA ARG A 98 -6.50 -32.81 -6.90
C ARG A 98 -7.89 -33.05 -6.35
N GLY A 99 -8.95 -32.63 -7.06
CA GLY A 99 -10.33 -32.73 -6.62
C GLY A 99 -10.66 -31.76 -5.47
N ASP A 100 -9.89 -30.70 -5.29
CA ASP A 100 -10.02 -29.70 -4.22
C ASP A 100 -10.04 -28.26 -4.75
N PHE A 101 -10.38 -27.31 -3.88
CA PHE A 101 -10.29 -25.90 -4.18
C PHE A 101 -8.90 -25.35 -3.79
N GLU A 102 -8.25 -24.69 -4.73
CA GLU A 102 -6.96 -24.03 -4.55
C GLU A 102 -7.15 -22.51 -4.57
N PHE A 103 -6.65 -21.80 -3.54
CA PHE A 103 -6.66 -20.37 -3.53
C PHE A 103 -5.61 -19.80 -4.48
N LYS A 104 -6.04 -18.95 -5.41
CA LYS A 104 -5.17 -18.16 -6.29
C LYS A 104 -5.11 -16.74 -5.74
N PRO A 105 -3.98 -16.31 -5.14
CA PRO A 105 -3.85 -14.99 -4.54
C PRO A 105 -3.95 -13.90 -5.60
N GLY A 106 -4.73 -12.87 -5.30
CA GLY A 106 -4.88 -11.68 -6.12
C GLY A 106 -3.67 -10.76 -6.06
N ALA A 107 -3.78 -9.61 -6.71
CA ALA A 107 -2.67 -8.67 -6.83
C ALA A 107 -2.29 -8.01 -5.50
N ILE A 108 -3.17 -8.02 -4.50
CA ILE A 108 -2.92 -7.42 -3.19
C ILE A 108 -1.90 -8.22 -2.34
N PHE A 109 -1.63 -9.47 -2.70
CA PHE A 109 -0.65 -10.31 -2.01
C PHE A 109 0.78 -9.96 -2.42
N ALA A 110 1.20 -8.75 -2.05
CA ALA A 110 2.56 -8.24 -2.12
C ALA A 110 2.80 -7.30 -0.94
N ASN A 111 4.06 -7.03 -0.62
CA ASN A 111 4.40 -6.10 0.46
C ASN A 111 4.10 -4.65 0.10
N ILE A 112 4.43 -4.26 -1.13
CA ILE A 112 4.12 -2.93 -1.68
C ILE A 112 3.17 -3.10 -2.86
N VAL A 113 1.98 -2.51 -2.78
CA VAL A 113 1.00 -2.52 -3.85
C VAL A 113 0.85 -1.11 -4.40
N LEU A 114 1.18 -0.92 -5.68
CA LEU A 114 0.92 0.33 -6.40
C LEU A 114 -0.45 0.22 -7.08
N GLY A 115 -1.41 0.97 -6.58
CA GLY A 115 -2.76 1.07 -7.15
C GLY A 115 -2.91 2.33 -8.00
N ASP A 116 -2.88 2.18 -9.33
CA ASP A 116 -3.02 3.33 -10.22
C ASP A 116 -4.49 3.60 -10.55
N GLU A 117 -4.88 4.89 -10.47
CA GLU A 117 -6.21 5.40 -10.82
C GLU A 117 -7.35 4.73 -10.01
N ILE A 118 -7.14 4.63 -8.70
CA ILE A 118 -8.04 3.91 -7.80
C ILE A 118 -9.50 4.42 -7.84
N ASN A 119 -9.69 5.71 -8.15
CA ASN A 119 -11.00 6.33 -8.30
C ASN A 119 -11.80 5.82 -9.51
N ARG A 120 -11.17 5.13 -10.46
CA ARG A 120 -11.85 4.51 -11.62
C ARG A 120 -12.48 3.15 -11.31
N ALA A 121 -12.06 2.50 -10.24
CA ALA A 121 -12.64 1.22 -9.84
C ALA A 121 -14.09 1.34 -9.39
N SER A 122 -14.84 0.25 -9.56
CA SER A 122 -16.20 0.16 -9.00
C SER A 122 -16.18 0.32 -7.47
N PRO A 123 -17.26 0.85 -6.86
CA PRO A 123 -17.34 0.97 -5.40
C PRO A 123 -17.09 -0.35 -4.66
N LYS A 124 -17.50 -1.47 -5.24
CA LYS A 124 -17.27 -2.81 -4.66
C LYS A 124 -15.78 -3.17 -4.64
N THR A 125 -15.06 -2.87 -5.70
CA THR A 125 -13.61 -3.12 -5.82
C THR A 125 -12.83 -2.21 -4.88
N GLN A 126 -13.24 -0.93 -4.77
CA GLN A 126 -12.65 0.01 -3.79
C GLN A 126 -12.88 -0.47 -2.35
N ALA A 127 -14.09 -0.92 -2.01
CA ALA A 127 -14.42 -1.44 -0.68
C ALA A 127 -13.57 -2.67 -0.32
N ALA A 128 -13.39 -3.61 -1.24
CA ALA A 128 -12.55 -4.79 -1.02
C ALA A 128 -11.07 -4.44 -0.78
N LEU A 129 -10.57 -3.43 -1.50
CA LEU A 129 -9.21 -2.92 -1.27
C LEU A 129 -9.10 -2.26 0.11
N LEU A 130 -10.03 -1.37 0.47
CA LEU A 130 -10.03 -0.68 1.76
C LEU A 130 -10.12 -1.63 2.95
N GLU A 131 -10.99 -2.65 2.86
CA GLU A 131 -11.11 -3.70 3.87
C GLU A 131 -9.77 -4.43 4.04
N SER A 132 -9.14 -4.82 2.93
CA SER A 132 -7.84 -5.48 2.96
C SER A 132 -6.73 -4.59 3.54
N MET A 133 -6.79 -3.27 3.29
CA MET A 133 -5.84 -2.29 3.85
C MET A 133 -6.03 -2.13 5.36
N GLU A 134 -7.27 -2.12 5.85
CA GLU A 134 -7.59 -1.94 7.27
C GLU A 134 -7.31 -3.21 8.07
N GLU A 135 -7.78 -4.37 7.59
CA GLU A 135 -7.71 -5.64 8.30
C GLU A 135 -6.39 -6.39 8.10
N ARG A 136 -5.59 -6.01 7.07
CA ARG A 136 -4.35 -6.69 6.63
C ARG A 136 -4.53 -8.17 6.34
N GLN A 137 -5.72 -8.54 5.96
CA GLN A 137 -6.12 -9.88 5.61
C GLN A 137 -7.19 -9.84 4.52
N VAL A 138 -7.39 -10.97 3.88
CA VAL A 138 -8.43 -11.17 2.88
C VAL A 138 -9.19 -12.43 3.23
N THR A 139 -10.51 -12.38 3.20
CA THR A 139 -11.37 -13.56 3.40
C THR A 139 -11.99 -13.96 2.07
N VAL A 140 -11.71 -15.19 1.62
CA VAL A 140 -12.28 -15.78 0.40
C VAL A 140 -12.89 -17.13 0.75
N ASP A 141 -14.15 -17.32 0.43
CA ASP A 141 -14.92 -18.56 0.70
C ASP A 141 -14.83 -19.01 2.17
N GLY A 142 -14.86 -18.06 3.10
CA GLY A 142 -14.79 -18.33 4.54
C GLY A 142 -13.41 -18.64 5.09
N VAL A 143 -12.37 -18.61 4.24
CA VAL A 143 -10.97 -18.79 4.64
C VAL A 143 -10.26 -17.46 4.66
N THR A 144 -9.58 -17.14 5.77
CA THR A 144 -8.85 -15.89 5.95
C THR A 144 -7.37 -16.09 5.63
N TYR A 145 -6.85 -15.23 4.75
CA TYR A 145 -5.46 -15.19 4.31
C TYR A 145 -4.81 -13.90 4.77
N GLN A 146 -3.73 -14.00 5.55
CA GLN A 146 -2.99 -12.84 6.04
C GLN A 146 -2.12 -12.23 4.92
N LEU A 147 -2.06 -10.91 4.86
CA LEU A 147 -1.13 -10.19 3.99
C LEU A 147 0.27 -10.16 4.61
N GLY A 148 1.29 -10.10 3.76
CA GLY A 148 2.68 -10.09 4.21
C GLY A 148 3.06 -8.80 4.96
N VAL A 149 4.04 -8.89 5.86
CA VAL A 149 4.58 -7.73 6.60
C VAL A 149 5.96 -7.39 6.04
N PRO A 150 6.27 -6.10 5.77
CA PRO A 150 5.36 -4.95 5.82
C PRO A 150 4.32 -4.99 4.69
N PHE A 151 3.17 -4.36 4.90
CA PHE A 151 2.14 -4.19 3.87
C PHE A 151 1.80 -2.72 3.69
N MET A 152 1.97 -2.20 2.48
CA MET A 152 1.68 -0.82 2.14
C MET A 152 1.03 -0.70 0.76
N VAL A 153 -0.04 0.04 0.67
CA VAL A 153 -0.64 0.45 -0.60
C VAL A 153 -0.23 1.89 -0.92
N ILE A 154 0.31 2.09 -2.11
CA ILE A 154 0.55 3.41 -2.69
C ILE A 154 -0.51 3.60 -3.76
N ALA A 155 -1.58 4.29 -3.42
CA ALA A 155 -2.68 4.57 -4.32
C ALA A 155 -2.44 5.88 -5.09
N THR A 156 -2.88 5.93 -6.34
CA THR A 156 -2.87 7.16 -7.12
C THR A 156 -4.28 7.49 -7.60
N GLN A 157 -4.60 8.77 -7.65
CA GLN A 157 -5.80 9.26 -8.31
C GLN A 157 -5.47 10.48 -9.17
N ASN A 158 -6.22 10.63 -10.26
CA ASN A 158 -6.11 11.80 -11.13
C ASN A 158 -7.19 12.83 -10.72
N PRO A 159 -6.82 14.02 -10.24
CA PRO A 159 -7.78 15.01 -9.79
C PRO A 159 -8.63 15.60 -10.93
N ILE A 160 -8.22 15.45 -12.19
CA ILE A 160 -8.90 16.07 -13.35
C ILE A 160 -10.15 15.27 -13.79
N GLU A 161 -10.26 14.00 -13.39
CA GLU A 161 -11.37 13.11 -13.80
C GLU A 161 -12.55 13.11 -12.81
N HIS A 162 -12.79 14.19 -12.07
CA HIS A 162 -13.87 14.24 -11.06
C HIS A 162 -15.31 14.34 -11.60
N GLU A 163 -15.51 14.49 -12.90
CA GLU A 163 -16.86 14.50 -13.47
C GLU A 163 -17.36 13.06 -13.71
N GLY A 164 -18.06 12.49 -12.72
CA GLY A 164 -18.80 11.24 -12.85
C GLY A 164 -18.17 9.99 -12.22
N ILE A 165 -17.03 10.10 -11.56
CA ILE A 165 -16.33 9.00 -10.91
C ILE A 165 -16.39 9.17 -9.38
N HIS A 166 -16.66 8.09 -8.65
CA HIS A 166 -16.69 8.12 -7.20
C HIS A 166 -15.32 8.49 -6.62
N SER A 167 -15.29 9.57 -5.79
CA SER A 167 -14.07 9.92 -5.07
C SER A 167 -13.69 8.77 -4.11
N PHE A 168 -12.41 8.41 -4.08
CA PHE A 168 -11.91 7.45 -3.11
C PHE A 168 -12.16 8.01 -1.69
N PRO A 169 -12.75 7.23 -0.77
CA PRO A 169 -13.07 7.72 0.56
C PRO A 169 -11.78 7.97 1.35
N THR A 170 -11.38 9.24 1.41
CA THR A 170 -10.35 9.71 2.33
C THR A 170 -11.04 10.14 3.63
N ARG A 171 -10.62 9.60 4.78
CA ARG A 171 -11.06 10.13 6.06
C ARG A 171 -10.61 11.59 6.16
N ARG A 172 -11.57 12.51 6.30
CA ARG A 172 -11.24 13.91 6.58
C ARG A 172 -10.59 14.01 7.96
N SER A 173 -9.70 14.96 8.12
CA SER A 173 -8.90 15.23 9.34
C SER A 173 -9.69 15.52 10.62
N SER A 174 -11.02 15.49 10.59
CA SER A 174 -11.87 15.60 11.78
C SER A 174 -12.02 14.31 12.58
N ASP A 175 -11.61 13.15 12.01
CA ASP A 175 -11.63 11.85 12.67
C ASP A 175 -10.21 11.39 13.02
N LEU A 176 -9.45 12.29 13.67
CA LEU A 176 -8.11 12.04 14.20
C LEU A 176 -8.18 11.09 15.39
N ASP A 177 -8.45 9.81 15.13
CA ASP A 177 -8.03 8.73 15.99
C ASP A 177 -7.53 7.57 15.14
N ARG A 178 -6.18 7.51 15.06
CA ARG A 178 -5.37 6.34 14.69
C ARG A 178 -5.57 5.75 13.31
N LYS A 179 -4.90 6.28 12.35
CA LYS A 179 -4.35 5.77 11.08
C LYS A 179 -4.53 6.83 10.01
N SER A 180 -3.57 7.72 9.88
CA SER A 180 -3.54 8.74 8.84
C SER A 180 -3.24 8.09 7.49
N VAL A 181 -4.19 8.23 6.57
CA VAL A 181 -3.90 8.20 5.15
C VAL A 181 -3.35 9.59 4.81
N VAL A 182 -2.10 9.69 4.45
CA VAL A 182 -1.46 10.92 3.97
C VAL A 182 -1.41 10.89 2.46
#